data_506334cd738da1464dad89aede3805df
#
_entry.id   506334cd738da1464dad89aede3805df
#
_cell.length_a   1.000
_cell.length_b   1.000
_cell.length_c   1.000
_cell.angle_alpha   90.00
_cell.angle_beta   90.00
_cell.angle_gamma   90.00
#
_symmetry.space_group_name_H-M   'P 1'
#
loop_
_entity.id
_entity.type
_entity.pdbx_description
1 polymer ?
#
loop_
_entity_poly.entity_id
_entity_poly.type
_entity_poly.pdbx_seq_one_letter_code
_entity_poly.pdbx_strand_id
1 'polypeptide(L)'
;KRQYPLVFDTAVSVSQYLMNELQCQITEEEIGFLALHIGAAYMQGATNAKLRAVLIANTQYPLIAGSVERLKEQFQHRLDFVAEEATFTTGVTEFYEADLLITFEQMEPPVTIPVVRLGLFFNTQDEIQLIRVMNTLETQKMSETIRTQIGQLMDEAFFYADVEATSREEILIQMGSRLEEAGIVNEDFLPSVMKRESLSSTDFDYSIAIPHPLHPSSNRSMISIAVLREPIQWNHFPVKLVILLALKEEDMEFMQLFLRWLGKQLDSPDKMMCLLEAKNVESFIQAIR
;
A
#
# COMPACT_ATOMS: atom_id res chain seq x y z
N LYS A 1 2.75 13.08 4.75
CA LYS A 1 3.77 12.02 4.66
C LYS A 1 3.21 10.70 5.19
N ARG A 2 2.86 10.58 6.48
CA ARG A 2 2.38 9.35 7.13
C ARG A 2 1.13 8.74 6.47
N GLN A 3 0.10 9.53 6.18
CA GLN A 3 -1.17 9.04 5.62
C GLN A 3 -1.07 8.65 4.14
N TYR A 4 -0.16 9.28 3.40
CA TYR A 4 -0.01 9.09 1.96
C TYR A 4 1.48 9.04 1.58
N PRO A 5 2.21 8.00 1.99
CA PRO A 5 3.65 7.92 1.76
C PRO A 5 4.01 7.92 0.28
N LEU A 6 3.23 7.23 -0.57
CA LEU A 6 3.41 7.20 -2.01
C LEU A 6 3.26 8.58 -2.66
N VAL A 7 2.22 9.33 -2.28
CA VAL A 7 1.99 10.69 -2.80
C VAL A 7 3.16 11.59 -2.45
N PHE A 8 3.69 11.45 -1.24
CA PHE A 8 4.85 12.22 -0.80
C PHE A 8 6.11 11.81 -1.56
N ASP A 9 6.32 10.53 -1.80
CA ASP A 9 7.44 10.03 -2.58
C ASP A 9 7.39 10.52 -4.04
N THR A 10 6.22 10.48 -4.65
CA THR A 10 5.99 11.08 -5.98
C THR A 10 6.34 12.57 -5.98
N ALA A 11 5.95 13.32 -4.93
CA ALA A 11 6.27 14.74 -4.80
C ALA A 11 7.78 14.98 -4.70
N VAL A 12 8.52 14.13 -3.99
CA VAL A 12 10.00 14.20 -3.92
C VAL A 12 10.61 13.99 -5.30
N SER A 13 10.17 12.98 -6.05
CA SER A 13 10.67 12.69 -7.40
C SER A 13 10.38 13.85 -8.37
N VAL A 14 9.17 14.41 -8.34
CA VAL A 14 8.79 15.59 -9.12
C VAL A 14 9.63 16.80 -8.72
N SER A 15 9.84 17.02 -7.43
CA SER A 15 10.67 18.14 -6.94
C SER A 15 12.12 18.03 -7.43
N GLN A 16 12.69 16.82 -7.41
CA GLN A 16 14.03 16.58 -7.96
C GLN A 16 14.11 16.93 -9.44
N TYR A 17 13.11 16.53 -10.23
CA TYR A 17 13.03 16.88 -11.65
C TYR A 17 12.97 18.40 -11.84
N LEU A 18 12.08 19.09 -11.10
CA LEU A 18 11.94 20.54 -11.16
C LEU A 18 13.23 21.27 -10.74
N MET A 19 13.92 20.81 -9.69
CA MET A 19 15.21 21.40 -9.27
C MET A 19 16.27 21.29 -10.37
N ASN A 20 16.30 20.16 -11.07
CA ASN A 20 17.25 19.95 -12.16
C ASN A 20 16.94 20.83 -13.38
N GLU A 21 15.66 20.88 -13.80
CA GLU A 21 15.25 21.64 -15.00
C GLU A 21 15.25 23.15 -14.77
N LEU A 22 14.78 23.61 -13.63
CA LEU A 22 14.60 25.04 -13.34
C LEU A 22 15.79 25.65 -12.58
N GLN A 23 16.80 24.84 -12.22
CA GLN A 23 17.98 25.27 -11.46
C GLN A 23 17.61 26.04 -10.18
N CYS A 24 16.53 25.60 -9.51
CA CYS A 24 16.03 26.15 -8.25
C CYS A 24 16.25 25.18 -7.09
N GLN A 25 16.11 25.67 -5.87
CA GLN A 25 16.04 24.82 -4.67
C GLN A 25 14.60 24.72 -4.22
N ILE A 26 14.18 23.52 -3.82
CA ILE A 26 12.85 23.24 -3.28
C ILE A 26 13.05 22.67 -1.87
N THR A 27 12.41 23.28 -0.89
CA THR A 27 12.45 22.87 0.53
C THR A 27 11.53 21.69 0.81
N GLU A 28 11.73 21.01 1.93
CA GLU A 28 10.82 19.91 2.36
C GLU A 28 9.37 20.38 2.56
N GLU A 29 9.16 21.62 3.00
CA GLU A 29 7.83 22.22 3.14
C GLU A 29 7.15 22.39 1.79
N GLU A 30 7.90 22.85 0.77
CA GLU A 30 7.38 22.97 -0.60
C GLU A 30 7.11 21.60 -1.24
N ILE A 31 7.92 20.58 -0.95
CA ILE A 31 7.65 19.18 -1.31
C ILE A 31 6.34 18.73 -0.65
N GLY A 32 6.13 19.06 0.63
CA GLY A 32 4.87 18.80 1.32
C GLY A 32 3.66 19.45 0.64
N PHE A 33 3.81 20.69 0.16
CA PHE A 33 2.78 21.38 -0.60
C PHE A 33 2.48 20.72 -1.95
N LEU A 34 3.50 20.33 -2.69
CA LEU A 34 3.35 19.55 -3.93
C LEU A 34 2.64 18.22 -3.66
N ALA A 35 2.98 17.54 -2.58
CA ALA A 35 2.32 16.30 -2.17
C ALA A 35 0.82 16.48 -1.93
N LEU A 36 0.37 17.60 -1.35
CA LEU A 36 -1.06 17.89 -1.20
C LEU A 36 -1.78 17.99 -2.54
N HIS A 37 -1.18 18.68 -3.52
CA HIS A 37 -1.77 18.81 -4.86
C HIS A 37 -1.78 17.50 -5.65
N ILE A 38 -0.66 16.75 -5.62
CA ILE A 38 -0.56 15.42 -6.23
C ILE A 38 -1.56 14.48 -5.56
N GLY A 39 -1.70 14.53 -4.23
CA GLY A 39 -2.65 13.72 -3.48
C GLY A 39 -4.10 13.99 -3.85
N ALA A 40 -4.47 15.26 -4.04
CA ALA A 40 -5.81 15.62 -4.50
C ALA A 40 -6.12 15.06 -5.89
N ALA A 41 -5.17 15.14 -6.82
CA ALA A 41 -5.30 14.55 -8.16
C ALA A 41 -5.31 13.00 -8.11
N TYR A 42 -4.45 12.41 -7.28
CA TYR A 42 -4.38 10.96 -7.07
C TYR A 42 -5.68 10.39 -6.51
N MET A 43 -6.32 11.06 -5.54
CA MET A 43 -7.61 10.64 -4.97
C MET A 43 -8.75 10.68 -6.00
N GLN A 44 -8.64 11.54 -7.02
CA GLN A 44 -9.61 11.60 -8.12
C GLN A 44 -9.37 10.53 -9.19
N GLY A 45 -8.12 10.07 -9.36
CA GLY A 45 -7.70 9.15 -10.43
C GLY A 45 -7.24 7.76 -9.99
N ALA A 46 -7.23 7.47 -8.68
CA ALA A 46 -6.72 6.20 -8.16
C ALA A 46 -7.60 5.02 -8.62
N THR A 47 -7.20 4.41 -9.71
CA THR A 47 -7.69 3.10 -10.16
C THR A 47 -7.06 2.01 -9.29
N ASN A 48 -7.58 1.82 -8.07
CA ASN A 48 -7.43 0.53 -7.40
C ASN A 48 -8.08 -0.53 -8.31
N ALA A 49 -7.54 -1.74 -8.38
CA ALA A 49 -8.26 -2.85 -8.96
C ALA A 49 -9.65 -2.89 -8.32
N LYS A 50 -10.69 -2.67 -9.14
CA LYS A 50 -12.06 -2.61 -8.66
C LYS A 50 -12.45 -3.94 -8.03
N LEU A 51 -13.28 -3.89 -7.00
CA LEU A 51 -13.89 -5.09 -6.45
C LEU A 51 -14.95 -5.61 -7.42
N ARG A 52 -14.93 -6.90 -7.71
CA ARG A 52 -15.89 -7.57 -8.60
C ARG A 52 -17.18 -7.82 -7.83
N ALA A 53 -18.25 -7.18 -8.24
CA ALA A 53 -19.55 -7.26 -7.58
C ALA A 53 -20.60 -7.95 -8.46
N VAL A 54 -21.31 -8.92 -7.89
CA VAL A 54 -22.58 -9.42 -8.47
C VAL A 54 -23.72 -8.63 -7.84
N LEU A 55 -24.58 -8.07 -8.67
CA LEU A 55 -25.76 -7.32 -8.25
C LEU A 55 -27.04 -8.13 -8.51
N ILE A 56 -27.81 -8.39 -7.46
CA ILE A 56 -29.13 -9.02 -7.54
C ILE A 56 -30.20 -7.96 -7.32
N ALA A 57 -30.86 -7.56 -8.39
CA ALA A 57 -31.84 -6.49 -8.38
C ALA A 57 -32.89 -6.68 -9.48
N ASN A 58 -34.16 -6.76 -9.10
CA ASN A 58 -35.22 -6.78 -10.10
C ASN A 58 -35.56 -5.35 -10.57
N THR A 59 -34.86 -4.90 -11.60
CA THR A 59 -34.95 -3.55 -12.17
C THR A 59 -36.27 -3.31 -12.94
N GLN A 60 -37.15 -4.31 -13.07
CA GLN A 60 -38.52 -4.10 -13.57
C GLN A 60 -39.34 -3.20 -12.61
N TYR A 61 -38.93 -3.15 -11.31
CA TYR A 61 -39.53 -2.23 -10.35
C TYR A 61 -38.82 -0.86 -10.40
N PRO A 62 -39.55 0.23 -10.78
CA PRO A 62 -38.90 1.55 -10.96
C PRO A 62 -38.13 2.07 -9.77
N LEU A 63 -38.55 1.77 -8.53
CA LEU A 63 -37.87 2.15 -7.31
C LEU A 63 -36.49 1.47 -7.19
N ILE A 64 -36.40 0.17 -7.51
CA ILE A 64 -35.16 -0.58 -7.50
C ILE A 64 -34.27 -0.09 -8.64
N ALA A 65 -34.81 0.13 -9.84
CA ALA A 65 -34.06 0.65 -10.98
C ALA A 65 -33.34 1.99 -10.63
N GLY A 66 -34.08 2.95 -10.04
CA GLY A 66 -33.49 4.21 -9.62
C GLY A 66 -32.42 4.08 -8.53
N SER A 67 -32.59 3.13 -7.60
CA SER A 67 -31.58 2.82 -6.57
C SER A 67 -30.32 2.18 -7.15
N VAL A 68 -30.47 1.29 -8.14
CA VAL A 68 -29.36 0.66 -8.86
C VAL A 68 -28.56 1.69 -9.66
N GLU A 69 -29.23 2.61 -10.34
CA GLU A 69 -28.59 3.68 -11.11
C GLU A 69 -27.71 4.55 -10.19
N ARG A 70 -28.26 5.04 -9.07
CA ARG A 70 -27.49 5.78 -8.07
C ARG A 70 -26.30 5.00 -7.50
N LEU A 71 -26.52 3.73 -7.17
CA LEU A 71 -25.45 2.85 -6.68
C LEU A 71 -24.30 2.77 -7.69
N LYS A 72 -24.62 2.53 -8.96
CA LYS A 72 -23.63 2.41 -10.03
C LYS A 72 -22.89 3.73 -10.25
N GLU A 73 -23.60 4.84 -10.37
CA GLU A 73 -22.99 6.17 -10.53
C GLU A 73 -22.01 6.49 -9.42
N GLN A 74 -22.38 6.21 -8.17
CA GLN A 74 -21.59 6.55 -7.01
C GLN A 74 -20.37 5.65 -6.82
N PHE A 75 -20.48 4.35 -7.18
CA PHE A 75 -19.44 3.36 -6.87
C PHE A 75 -18.72 2.78 -8.09
N GLN A 76 -19.05 3.20 -9.33
CA GLN A 76 -18.40 2.71 -10.55
C GLN A 76 -16.88 2.80 -10.58
N HIS A 77 -16.28 3.69 -9.79
CA HIS A 77 -14.84 3.85 -9.68
C HIS A 77 -14.18 2.85 -8.71
N ARG A 78 -14.96 2.19 -7.84
CA ARG A 78 -14.50 1.18 -6.88
C ARG A 78 -15.05 -0.22 -7.13
N LEU A 79 -16.21 -0.33 -7.80
CA LEU A 79 -16.87 -1.58 -8.13
C LEU A 79 -16.87 -1.83 -9.63
N ASP A 80 -16.59 -3.09 -9.97
CA ASP A 80 -16.86 -3.65 -11.29
C ASP A 80 -18.08 -4.57 -11.17
N PHE A 81 -19.21 -4.15 -11.73
CA PHE A 81 -20.44 -4.93 -11.71
C PHE A 81 -20.37 -6.02 -12.78
N VAL A 82 -19.77 -7.16 -12.43
CA VAL A 82 -19.48 -8.28 -13.35
C VAL A 82 -20.74 -9.04 -13.77
N ALA A 83 -21.81 -8.96 -12.97
CA ALA A 83 -23.14 -9.50 -13.33
C ALA A 83 -24.25 -8.68 -12.66
N GLU A 84 -25.39 -8.63 -13.34
CA GLU A 84 -26.64 -8.05 -12.85
C GLU A 84 -27.78 -9.01 -13.16
N GLU A 85 -28.40 -9.56 -12.13
CA GLU A 85 -29.42 -10.57 -12.23
C GLU A 85 -30.70 -10.12 -11.49
N ALA A 86 -31.88 -10.46 -12.04
CA ALA A 86 -33.14 -10.10 -11.39
C ALA A 86 -33.38 -10.89 -10.09
N THR A 87 -32.86 -12.12 -10.02
CA THR A 87 -32.99 -13.04 -8.88
C THR A 87 -31.70 -13.82 -8.68
N PHE A 88 -31.42 -14.21 -7.43
CA PHE A 88 -30.24 -15.01 -7.13
C PHE A 88 -30.29 -16.39 -7.78
N THR A 89 -29.20 -16.78 -8.44
CA THR A 89 -28.95 -18.11 -8.97
C THR A 89 -27.73 -18.73 -8.31
N THR A 90 -27.83 -19.96 -7.82
CA THR A 90 -26.74 -20.70 -7.20
C THR A 90 -25.55 -20.80 -8.15
N GLY A 91 -24.34 -20.49 -7.66
CA GLY A 91 -23.10 -20.54 -8.44
C GLY A 91 -22.78 -19.26 -9.21
N VAL A 92 -23.64 -18.22 -9.18
CA VAL A 92 -23.40 -16.97 -9.91
C VAL A 92 -22.15 -16.24 -9.39
N THR A 93 -21.92 -16.26 -8.08
CA THR A 93 -20.76 -15.61 -7.46
C THR A 93 -19.43 -16.28 -7.82
N GLU A 94 -19.41 -17.60 -7.86
CA GLU A 94 -18.26 -18.41 -8.22
C GLU A 94 -17.97 -18.31 -9.73
N PHE A 95 -19.01 -18.35 -10.56
CA PHE A 95 -18.86 -18.21 -12.02
C PHE A 95 -18.21 -16.88 -12.41
N TYR A 96 -18.60 -15.79 -11.75
CA TYR A 96 -18.04 -14.47 -12.01
C TYR A 96 -16.83 -14.13 -11.12
N GLU A 97 -16.35 -15.05 -10.29
CA GLU A 97 -15.25 -14.80 -9.35
C GLU A 97 -15.47 -13.49 -8.55
N ALA A 98 -16.67 -13.35 -7.99
CA ALA A 98 -17.08 -12.12 -7.35
C ALA A 98 -16.47 -11.98 -5.96
N ASP A 99 -16.12 -10.75 -5.58
CA ASP A 99 -15.62 -10.40 -4.24
C ASP A 99 -16.74 -10.14 -3.25
N LEU A 100 -17.87 -9.65 -3.75
CA LEU A 100 -19.06 -9.38 -2.94
C LEU A 100 -20.34 -9.55 -3.76
N LEU A 101 -21.40 -9.84 -3.04
CA LEU A 101 -22.76 -9.85 -3.58
C LEU A 101 -23.53 -8.68 -2.98
N ILE A 102 -24.16 -7.88 -3.85
CA ILE A 102 -25.05 -6.78 -3.48
C ILE A 102 -26.47 -7.19 -3.86
N THR A 103 -27.42 -7.10 -2.94
CA THR A 103 -28.80 -7.52 -3.19
C THR A 103 -29.84 -6.59 -2.59
N PHE A 104 -30.95 -6.43 -3.29
CA PHE A 104 -32.19 -5.80 -2.82
C PHE A 104 -33.21 -6.84 -2.30
N GLU A 105 -32.87 -8.13 -2.36
CA GLU A 105 -33.73 -9.20 -1.86
C GLU A 105 -33.51 -9.44 -0.35
N GLN A 106 -34.58 -9.83 0.35
CA GLN A 106 -34.57 -10.10 1.79
C GLN A 106 -34.07 -11.50 2.15
N MET A 107 -33.68 -12.32 1.17
CA MET A 107 -33.22 -13.68 1.40
C MET A 107 -31.71 -13.73 1.75
N GLU A 108 -31.29 -14.82 2.41
CA GLU A 108 -29.89 -15.12 2.62
C GLU A 108 -29.37 -16.07 1.55
N PRO A 109 -28.64 -15.57 0.56
CA PRO A 109 -28.05 -16.45 -0.46
C PRO A 109 -26.98 -17.33 0.19
N PRO A 110 -26.88 -18.61 -0.17
CA PRO A 110 -25.88 -19.54 0.34
C PRO A 110 -24.52 -19.31 -0.35
N VAL A 111 -23.86 -18.20 -0.04
CA VAL A 111 -22.57 -17.82 -0.61
C VAL A 111 -21.52 -17.64 0.48
N THR A 112 -20.25 -17.84 0.15
CA THR A 112 -19.11 -17.69 1.07
C THR A 112 -18.54 -16.29 1.10
N ILE A 113 -18.88 -15.46 0.11
CA ILE A 113 -18.44 -14.07 0.02
C ILE A 113 -19.35 -13.13 0.81
N PRO A 114 -18.90 -11.93 1.18
CA PRO A 114 -19.72 -10.94 1.85
C PRO A 114 -20.97 -10.57 1.04
N VAL A 115 -22.09 -10.45 1.75
CA VAL A 115 -23.38 -10.03 1.19
C VAL A 115 -23.77 -8.68 1.76
N VAL A 116 -24.00 -7.70 0.89
CA VAL A 116 -24.52 -6.39 1.26
C VAL A 116 -25.96 -6.30 0.81
N ARG A 117 -26.88 -6.23 1.80
CA ARG A 117 -28.31 -6.04 1.54
C ARG A 117 -28.63 -4.56 1.57
N LEU A 118 -29.26 -4.09 0.52
CA LEU A 118 -29.69 -2.70 0.37
C LEU A 118 -31.20 -2.58 0.55
N GLY A 119 -31.63 -1.44 1.08
CA GLY A 119 -33.04 -1.10 1.13
C GLY A 119 -33.60 -0.78 -0.27
N LEU A 120 -34.93 -0.85 -0.42
CA LEU A 120 -35.61 -0.48 -1.69
C LEU A 120 -35.22 0.93 -2.17
N PHE A 121 -34.92 1.82 -1.23
CA PHE A 121 -34.39 3.15 -1.49
C PHE A 121 -32.92 3.18 -1.03
N PHE A 122 -32.00 3.20 -1.98
CA PHE A 122 -30.58 3.33 -1.66
C PHE A 122 -30.34 4.65 -0.90
N ASN A 123 -29.91 4.54 0.37
CA ASN A 123 -29.80 5.65 1.30
C ASN A 123 -28.42 5.69 1.97
N THR A 124 -28.16 6.72 2.81
CA THR A 124 -26.88 6.91 3.49
C THR A 124 -26.47 5.74 4.39
N GLN A 125 -27.41 4.99 5.00
CA GLN A 125 -27.09 3.82 5.81
C GLN A 125 -26.57 2.67 4.94
N ASP A 126 -27.22 2.44 3.80
CA ASP A 126 -26.79 1.45 2.79
C ASP A 126 -25.40 1.81 2.26
N GLU A 127 -25.16 3.09 1.97
CA GLU A 127 -23.87 3.62 1.55
C GLU A 127 -22.76 3.35 2.57
N ILE A 128 -22.98 3.68 3.86
CA ILE A 128 -22.03 3.43 4.95
C ILE A 128 -21.73 1.93 5.08
N GLN A 129 -22.75 1.07 5.01
CA GLN A 129 -22.59 -0.37 5.07
C GLN A 129 -21.72 -0.89 3.91
N LEU A 130 -22.03 -0.47 2.69
CA LEU A 130 -21.29 -0.86 1.50
C LEU A 130 -19.83 -0.41 1.57
N ILE A 131 -19.57 0.85 1.95
CA ILE A 131 -18.21 1.38 2.12
C ILE A 131 -17.42 0.56 3.15
N ARG A 132 -18.02 0.17 4.28
CA ARG A 132 -17.34 -0.66 5.29
C ARG A 132 -16.92 -2.01 4.73
N VAL A 133 -17.83 -2.70 4.04
CA VAL A 133 -17.52 -4.00 3.43
C VAL A 133 -16.44 -3.86 2.37
N MET A 134 -16.53 -2.87 1.49
CA MET A 134 -15.52 -2.60 0.47
C MET A 134 -14.14 -2.32 1.08
N ASN A 135 -14.07 -1.46 2.11
CA ASN A 135 -12.79 -1.15 2.79
C ASN A 135 -12.17 -2.41 3.43
N THR A 136 -13.00 -3.30 3.99
CA THR A 136 -12.53 -4.57 4.55
C THR A 136 -11.97 -5.47 3.46
N LEU A 137 -12.69 -5.66 2.35
CA LEU A 137 -12.26 -6.49 1.22
C LEU A 137 -11.00 -5.96 0.55
N GLU A 138 -10.93 -4.66 0.29
CA GLU A 138 -9.74 -4.02 -0.27
C GLU A 138 -8.51 -4.22 0.63
N THR A 139 -8.70 -4.11 1.96
CA THR A 139 -7.63 -4.33 2.93
C THR A 139 -7.20 -5.80 2.95
N GLN A 140 -8.13 -6.74 2.90
CA GLN A 140 -7.83 -8.17 2.84
C GLN A 140 -7.07 -8.54 1.57
N LYS A 141 -7.56 -8.12 0.39
CA LYS A 141 -6.87 -8.35 -0.89
C LYS A 141 -5.46 -7.78 -0.90
N MET A 142 -5.31 -6.55 -0.42
CA MET A 142 -4.01 -5.91 -0.32
C MET A 142 -3.05 -6.70 0.59
N SER A 143 -3.53 -7.13 1.77
CA SER A 143 -2.71 -7.92 2.72
C SER A 143 -2.34 -9.28 2.15
N GLU A 144 -3.21 -9.93 1.40
CA GLU A 144 -2.94 -11.21 0.75
C GLU A 144 -1.92 -11.08 -0.37
N THR A 145 -2.04 -10.05 -1.21
CA THR A 145 -1.05 -9.73 -2.26
C THR A 145 0.32 -9.45 -1.65
N ILE A 146 0.37 -8.59 -0.62
CA ILE A 146 1.63 -8.30 0.09
C ILE A 146 2.23 -9.58 0.66
N ARG A 147 1.44 -10.42 1.34
CA ARG A 147 1.93 -11.68 1.92
C ARG A 147 2.55 -12.63 0.91
N THR A 148 1.93 -12.71 -0.27
CA THR A 148 2.41 -13.59 -1.34
C THR A 148 3.69 -13.06 -1.97
N GLN A 149 3.77 -11.76 -2.22
CA GLN A 149 4.90 -11.16 -2.92
C GLN A 149 6.09 -10.86 -2.00
N ILE A 150 5.85 -10.42 -0.74
CA ILE A 150 6.93 -10.02 0.16
C ILE A 150 7.89 -11.18 0.45
N GLY A 151 7.38 -12.41 0.60
CA GLY A 151 8.20 -13.59 0.82
C GLY A 151 9.15 -13.91 -0.34
N GLN A 152 8.83 -13.47 -1.57
CA GLN A 152 9.68 -13.64 -2.75
C GLN A 152 10.74 -12.54 -2.85
N LEU A 153 10.50 -11.41 -2.21
CA LEU A 153 11.38 -10.23 -2.21
C LEU A 153 12.30 -10.16 -0.99
N MET A 154 12.22 -11.12 -0.07
CA MET A 154 13.04 -11.19 1.14
C MET A 154 13.92 -12.44 1.13
N ASP A 155 15.11 -12.30 1.71
CA ASP A 155 16.06 -13.40 1.87
C ASP A 155 16.77 -13.24 3.23
N GLU A 156 16.99 -14.34 3.96
CA GLU A 156 17.68 -14.35 5.26
C GLU A 156 19.08 -13.73 5.17
N ALA A 157 19.75 -13.79 4.03
CA ALA A 157 21.05 -13.19 3.81
C ALA A 157 21.03 -11.65 3.91
N PHE A 158 19.85 -11.03 3.78
CA PHE A 158 19.65 -9.58 3.84
C PHE A 158 18.72 -9.15 4.99
N PHE A 159 18.57 -10.04 5.98
CA PHE A 159 17.90 -9.74 7.24
C PHE A 159 18.94 -9.63 8.36
N TYR A 160 19.05 -8.48 8.98
CA TYR A 160 20.03 -8.19 10.02
C TYR A 160 19.28 -7.90 11.33
N ALA A 161 19.36 -8.83 12.28
CA ALA A 161 18.81 -8.64 13.62
C ALA A 161 19.90 -8.14 14.58
N ASP A 162 19.50 -7.34 15.55
CA ASP A 162 20.35 -6.87 16.65
C ASP A 162 21.61 -6.11 16.17
N VAL A 163 21.44 -5.27 15.14
CA VAL A 163 22.54 -4.52 14.52
C VAL A 163 22.94 -3.34 15.38
N GLU A 164 24.25 -3.15 15.57
CA GLU A 164 24.81 -1.92 16.12
C GLU A 164 25.13 -0.95 14.98
N ALA A 165 24.57 0.24 15.06
CA ALA A 165 24.90 1.36 14.18
C ALA A 165 24.77 2.66 14.97
N THR A 166 25.60 3.65 14.64
CA THR A 166 25.63 4.94 15.31
C THR A 166 24.99 6.06 14.48
N SER A 167 24.81 5.82 13.19
CA SER A 167 24.24 6.80 12.26
C SER A 167 23.44 6.14 11.14
N ARG A 168 22.57 6.93 10.53
CA ARG A 168 21.82 6.56 9.32
C ARG A 168 22.74 6.14 8.18
N GLU A 169 23.81 6.91 7.98
CA GLU A 169 24.78 6.68 6.91
C GLU A 169 25.47 5.32 7.07
N GLU A 170 25.86 4.98 8.31
CA GLU A 170 26.54 3.73 8.63
C GLU A 170 25.68 2.51 8.28
N ILE A 171 24.41 2.48 8.73
CA ILE A 171 23.54 1.34 8.44
C ILE A 171 23.18 1.25 6.95
N LEU A 172 22.97 2.37 6.25
CA LEU A 172 22.69 2.37 4.82
C LEU A 172 23.89 1.88 4.00
N ILE A 173 25.12 2.26 4.38
CA ILE A 173 26.34 1.75 3.74
C ILE A 173 26.45 0.24 3.99
N GLN A 174 26.26 -0.22 5.22
CA GLN A 174 26.34 -1.64 5.55
C GLN A 174 25.34 -2.48 4.73
N MET A 175 24.07 -2.05 4.67
CA MET A 175 23.03 -2.76 3.94
C MET A 175 23.23 -2.68 2.42
N GLY A 176 23.54 -1.48 1.90
CA GLY A 176 23.73 -1.24 0.46
C GLY A 176 24.94 -1.97 -0.11
N SER A 177 26.09 -1.94 0.58
CA SER A 177 27.28 -2.68 0.14
C SER A 177 27.03 -4.20 0.04
N ARG A 178 26.25 -4.76 0.96
CA ARG A 178 25.88 -6.18 0.91
C ARG A 178 24.99 -6.52 -0.29
N LEU A 179 24.08 -5.63 -0.66
CA LEU A 179 23.25 -5.79 -1.85
C LEU A 179 24.10 -5.67 -3.14
N GLU A 180 25.09 -4.78 -3.15
CA GLU A 180 26.02 -4.60 -4.26
C GLU A 180 26.97 -5.81 -4.41
N GLU A 181 27.61 -6.28 -3.32
CA GLU A 181 28.41 -7.49 -3.29
C GLU A 181 27.68 -8.72 -3.82
N ALA A 182 26.37 -8.82 -3.58
CA ALA A 182 25.51 -9.88 -4.08
C ALA A 182 25.03 -9.66 -5.53
N GLY A 183 25.38 -8.54 -6.17
CA GLY A 183 24.97 -8.20 -7.54
C GLY A 183 23.49 -7.86 -7.68
N ILE A 184 22.80 -7.59 -6.57
CA ILE A 184 21.38 -7.20 -6.56
C ILE A 184 21.21 -5.77 -7.06
N VAL A 185 22.14 -4.89 -6.71
CA VAL A 185 22.19 -3.49 -7.13
C VAL A 185 23.54 -3.16 -7.76
N ASN A 186 23.64 -2.02 -8.44
CA ASN A 186 24.87 -1.48 -8.99
C ASN A 186 25.47 -0.38 -8.07
N GLU A 187 26.63 0.16 -8.46
CA GLU A 187 27.35 1.22 -7.74
C GLU A 187 26.57 2.53 -7.57
N ASP A 188 25.58 2.81 -8.43
CA ASP A 188 24.76 4.03 -8.36
C ASP A 188 23.65 3.96 -7.32
N PHE A 189 23.35 2.75 -6.83
CA PHE A 189 22.21 2.53 -5.91
C PHE A 189 22.36 3.29 -4.59
N LEU A 190 23.46 3.09 -3.88
CA LEU A 190 23.70 3.71 -2.58
C LEU A 190 23.78 5.24 -2.67
N PRO A 191 24.50 5.85 -3.64
CA PRO A 191 24.45 7.28 -3.91
C PRO A 191 23.03 7.81 -4.14
N SER A 192 22.20 7.07 -4.89
CA SER A 192 20.79 7.43 -5.14
C SER A 192 19.94 7.39 -3.88
N VAL A 193 20.11 6.37 -3.02
CA VAL A 193 19.44 6.29 -1.71
C VAL A 193 19.84 7.45 -0.81
N MET A 194 21.14 7.75 -0.70
CA MET A 194 21.64 8.86 0.12
C MET A 194 21.09 10.21 -0.37
N LYS A 195 21.04 10.41 -1.68
CA LYS A 195 20.48 11.61 -2.27
C LYS A 195 18.97 11.72 -2.00
N ARG A 196 18.23 10.60 -2.10
CA ARG A 196 16.80 10.55 -1.75
C ARG A 196 16.57 10.94 -0.29
N GLU A 197 17.36 10.42 0.63
CA GLU A 197 17.30 10.74 2.04
C GLU A 197 17.63 12.21 2.36
N SER A 198 18.53 12.82 1.58
CA SER A 198 18.90 14.24 1.75
C SER A 198 17.82 15.21 1.29
N LEU A 199 16.95 14.81 0.36
CA LEU A 199 15.84 15.64 -0.11
C LEU A 199 14.69 15.68 0.88
N SER A 200 14.33 14.53 1.39
CA SER A 200 13.35 14.36 2.46
C SER A 200 13.52 12.99 3.07
N SER A 201 13.79 12.96 4.35
CA SER A 201 14.03 11.73 5.09
C SER A 201 12.87 10.75 5.02
N THR A 202 13.16 9.46 4.93
CA THR A 202 12.17 8.38 4.88
C THR A 202 11.78 7.83 6.25
N ASP A 203 12.17 8.50 7.34
CA ASP A 203 11.77 8.14 8.69
C ASP A 203 10.30 8.47 8.96
N PHE A 204 9.66 7.55 9.67
CA PHE A 204 8.29 7.67 10.13
C PHE A 204 8.26 7.63 11.67
N ASP A 205 7.21 8.20 12.25
CA ASP A 205 6.80 7.88 13.60
C ASP A 205 6.74 6.34 13.77
N TYR A 206 6.87 5.81 14.98
CA TYR A 206 6.96 4.36 15.28
C TYR A 206 8.32 3.69 15.01
N SER A 207 9.39 4.46 14.97
CA SER A 207 10.77 3.95 14.89
C SER A 207 11.11 3.19 13.60
N ILE A 208 10.51 3.56 12.47
CA ILE A 208 10.76 2.94 11.16
C ILE A 208 11.33 3.95 10.17
N ALA A 209 12.28 3.50 9.34
CA ALA A 209 12.67 4.17 8.10
C ALA A 209 12.54 3.23 6.91
N ILE A 210 12.17 3.78 5.73
CA ILE A 210 11.99 3.02 4.48
C ILE A 210 12.84 3.65 3.39
N PRO A 211 14.17 3.59 3.50
CA PRO A 211 15.06 4.13 2.47
C PRO A 211 14.91 3.38 1.14
N HIS A 212 14.99 4.13 0.06
CA HIS A 212 14.92 3.62 -1.31
C HIS A 212 15.59 4.61 -2.27
N PRO A 213 16.00 4.19 -3.48
CA PRO A 213 16.63 5.10 -4.44
C PRO A 213 15.61 6.07 -5.06
N LEU A 214 16.07 7.17 -5.63
CA LEU A 214 15.23 8.12 -6.38
C LEU A 214 14.58 7.50 -7.62
N HIS A 215 15.30 6.59 -8.26
CA HIS A 215 14.85 5.87 -9.44
C HIS A 215 15.15 4.39 -9.29
N PRO A 216 14.30 3.50 -9.79
CA PRO A 216 14.58 2.07 -9.80
C PRO A 216 15.91 1.80 -10.52
N SER A 217 16.85 1.16 -9.83
CA SER A 217 18.20 0.88 -10.36
C SER A 217 18.72 -0.50 -9.99
N SER A 218 17.81 -1.40 -9.57
CA SER A 218 18.17 -2.72 -9.09
C SER A 218 18.15 -3.75 -10.22
N ASN A 219 19.11 -4.67 -10.21
CA ASN A 219 19.18 -5.80 -11.14
C ASN A 219 18.14 -6.88 -10.76
N ARG A 220 17.86 -7.01 -9.48
CA ARG A 220 16.85 -7.90 -8.88
C ARG A 220 16.14 -7.18 -7.74
N SER A 221 14.84 -7.35 -7.64
CA SER A 221 14.09 -6.78 -6.52
C SER A 221 14.40 -7.52 -5.22
N MET A 222 14.67 -6.74 -4.16
CA MET A 222 14.99 -7.22 -2.83
C MET A 222 14.52 -6.22 -1.77
N ILE A 223 13.99 -6.75 -0.68
CA ILE A 223 13.73 -6.00 0.55
C ILE A 223 14.76 -6.42 1.58
N SER A 224 15.66 -5.51 1.95
CA SER A 224 16.63 -5.73 3.01
C SER A 224 16.13 -5.11 4.31
N ILE A 225 16.25 -5.84 5.42
CA ILE A 225 15.74 -5.46 6.73
C ILE A 225 16.89 -5.36 7.72
N ALA A 226 16.92 -4.28 8.51
CA ALA A 226 17.78 -4.20 9.69
C ALA A 226 16.95 -3.80 10.92
N VAL A 227 17.01 -4.63 11.96
CA VAL A 227 16.49 -4.33 13.30
C VAL A 227 17.68 -3.92 14.15
N LEU A 228 17.74 -2.64 14.54
CA LEU A 228 18.83 -2.10 15.33
C LEU A 228 18.68 -2.52 16.79
N ARG A 229 19.82 -2.73 17.49
CA ARG A 229 19.84 -3.00 18.92
C ARG A 229 19.26 -1.83 19.68
N GLU A 230 19.77 -0.64 19.44
CA GLU A 230 19.29 0.62 19.98
C GLU A 230 18.80 1.53 18.86
N PRO A 231 17.71 2.29 19.08
CA PRO A 231 17.25 3.27 18.10
C PRO A 231 18.33 4.34 17.86
N ILE A 232 18.55 4.70 16.59
CA ILE A 232 19.41 5.81 16.20
C ILE A 232 18.55 7.00 15.75
N GLN A 233 19.04 8.23 15.99
CA GLN A 233 18.41 9.43 15.44
C GLN A 233 18.60 9.43 13.92
N TRP A 234 17.47 9.34 13.18
CA TRP A 234 17.51 9.32 11.72
C TRP A 234 17.54 10.74 11.16
N ASN A 235 16.40 11.41 11.20
CA ASN A 235 16.27 12.85 10.97
C ASN A 235 15.24 13.42 11.95
N HIS A 236 13.94 13.16 11.73
CA HIS A 236 12.87 13.64 12.59
C HIS A 236 12.61 12.70 13.78
N PHE A 237 12.77 11.38 13.57
CA PHE A 237 12.41 10.36 14.54
C PHE A 237 13.59 9.42 14.88
N PRO A 238 13.61 8.84 16.09
CA PRO A 238 14.46 7.70 16.38
C PRO A 238 13.99 6.47 15.60
N VAL A 239 14.89 5.78 14.91
CA VAL A 239 14.62 4.61 14.07
C VAL A 239 15.28 3.38 14.66
N LYS A 240 14.50 2.29 14.77
CA LYS A 240 14.94 0.95 15.17
C LYS A 240 14.78 -0.08 14.05
N LEU A 241 13.84 0.11 13.15
CA LEU A 241 13.61 -0.77 11.99
C LEU A 241 13.90 -0.03 10.69
N VAL A 242 14.85 -0.54 9.92
CA VAL A 242 15.21 -0.03 8.59
C VAL A 242 14.77 -1.03 7.54
N ILE A 243 13.95 -0.59 6.58
CA ILE A 243 13.45 -1.39 5.45
C ILE A 243 14.00 -0.77 4.18
N LEU A 244 15.15 -1.26 3.71
CA LEU A 244 15.79 -0.78 2.47
C LEU A 244 15.20 -1.48 1.26
N LEU A 245 14.56 -0.70 0.38
CA LEU A 245 13.91 -1.22 -0.83
C LEU A 245 14.83 -1.08 -2.04
N ALA A 246 15.21 -2.21 -2.60
CA ALA A 246 15.96 -2.32 -3.86
C ALA A 246 15.03 -3.00 -4.89
N LEU A 247 14.25 -2.21 -5.64
CA LEU A 247 13.24 -2.73 -6.55
C LEU A 247 13.57 -2.39 -8.01
N LYS A 248 13.19 -3.29 -8.92
CA LYS A 248 13.18 -3.07 -10.35
C LYS A 248 11.99 -2.20 -10.75
N GLU A 249 12.06 -1.59 -11.92
CA GLU A 249 10.97 -0.76 -12.45
C GLU A 249 9.66 -1.53 -12.56
N GLU A 250 9.71 -2.80 -12.96
CA GLU A 250 8.54 -3.68 -13.10
C GLU A 250 7.82 -3.98 -11.76
N ASP A 251 8.53 -3.84 -10.62
CA ASP A 251 7.99 -4.11 -9.27
C ASP A 251 7.59 -2.81 -8.53
N MET A 252 7.55 -1.67 -9.20
CA MET A 252 7.15 -0.39 -8.58
C MET A 252 5.70 -0.38 -8.13
N GLU A 253 4.82 -1.14 -8.77
CA GLU A 253 3.43 -1.32 -8.32
C GLU A 253 3.38 -2.00 -6.94
N PHE A 254 4.27 -2.98 -6.71
CA PHE A 254 4.41 -3.61 -5.39
C PHE A 254 4.87 -2.59 -4.34
N MET A 255 5.84 -1.73 -4.64
CA MET A 255 6.28 -0.68 -3.71
C MET A 255 5.11 0.20 -3.29
N GLN A 256 4.29 0.62 -4.24
CA GLN A 256 3.10 1.44 -3.98
C GLN A 256 2.11 0.72 -3.04
N LEU A 257 1.87 -0.56 -3.32
CA LEU A 257 1.00 -1.39 -2.51
C LEU A 257 1.57 -1.60 -1.10
N PHE A 258 2.87 -1.88 -1.00
CA PHE A 258 3.59 -2.09 0.25
C PHE A 258 3.57 -0.84 1.14
N LEU A 259 3.89 0.33 0.61
CA LEU A 259 3.88 1.59 1.36
C LEU A 259 2.46 1.95 1.85
N ARG A 260 1.44 1.70 1.04
CA ARG A 260 0.03 1.90 1.42
C ARG A 260 -0.40 0.94 2.52
N TRP A 261 -0.02 -0.33 2.39
CA TRP A 261 -0.29 -1.36 3.38
C TRP A 261 0.42 -1.05 4.70
N LEU A 262 1.71 -0.74 4.65
CA LEU A 262 2.50 -0.40 5.84
C LEU A 262 1.91 0.82 6.57
N GLY A 263 1.49 1.86 5.84
CA GLY A 263 0.81 3.02 6.42
C GLY A 263 -0.42 2.63 7.27
N LYS A 264 -1.18 1.61 6.84
CA LYS A 264 -2.31 1.07 7.62
C LYS A 264 -1.86 0.24 8.84
N GLN A 265 -0.72 -0.46 8.76
CA GLN A 265 -0.18 -1.23 9.89
C GLN A 265 0.37 -0.31 10.99
N LEU A 266 0.90 0.84 10.63
CA LEU A 266 1.42 1.85 11.58
C LEU A 266 0.37 2.34 12.59
N ASP A 267 -0.91 2.15 12.32
CA ASP A 267 -2.00 2.49 13.23
C ASP A 267 -2.21 1.44 14.36
N SER A 268 -1.50 0.28 14.32
CA SER A 268 -1.60 -0.78 15.33
C SER A 268 -0.29 -0.90 16.13
N PRO A 269 -0.24 -0.43 17.39
CA PRO A 269 0.96 -0.50 18.23
C PRO A 269 1.46 -1.95 18.45
N ASP A 270 0.56 -2.92 18.60
CA ASP A 270 0.93 -4.31 18.84
C ASP A 270 1.67 -4.93 17.65
N LYS A 271 1.19 -4.66 16.43
CA LYS A 271 1.86 -5.13 15.20
C LYS A 271 3.21 -4.47 15.02
N MET A 272 3.31 -3.20 15.37
CA MET A 272 4.57 -2.47 15.32
C MET A 272 5.61 -3.08 16.26
N MET A 273 5.22 -3.43 17.49
CA MET A 273 6.12 -4.12 18.42
C MET A 273 6.63 -5.44 17.85
N CYS A 274 5.74 -6.24 17.25
CA CYS A 274 6.14 -7.50 16.61
C CYS A 274 7.17 -7.30 15.48
N LEU A 275 7.01 -6.26 14.66
CA LEU A 275 7.98 -5.93 13.60
C LEU A 275 9.33 -5.48 14.17
N LEU A 276 9.33 -4.65 15.23
CA LEU A 276 10.54 -4.16 15.89
C LEU A 276 11.32 -5.24 16.67
N GLU A 277 10.69 -6.38 16.96
CA GLU A 277 11.27 -7.52 17.66
C GLU A 277 11.58 -8.70 16.74
N ALA A 278 11.33 -8.56 15.44
CA ALA A 278 11.59 -9.62 14.47
C ALA A 278 13.09 -9.98 14.42
N LYS A 279 13.40 -11.29 14.41
CA LYS A 279 14.77 -11.80 14.45
C LYS A 279 15.21 -12.45 13.13
N ASN A 280 14.29 -12.69 12.22
CA ASN A 280 14.51 -13.33 10.94
C ASN A 280 13.35 -13.02 9.99
N VAL A 281 13.48 -13.40 8.72
CA VAL A 281 12.46 -13.19 7.68
C VAL A 281 11.13 -13.83 8.08
N GLU A 282 11.14 -15.05 8.65
CA GLU A 282 9.91 -15.74 9.02
C GLU A 282 9.13 -14.98 10.09
N SER A 283 9.80 -14.54 11.18
CA SER A 283 9.16 -13.77 12.25
C SER A 283 8.66 -12.41 11.76
N PHE A 284 9.38 -11.77 10.84
CA PHE A 284 8.96 -10.54 10.20
C PHE A 284 7.69 -10.74 9.34
N ILE A 285 7.65 -11.78 8.51
CA ILE A 285 6.46 -12.14 7.72
C ILE A 285 5.29 -12.52 8.62
N GLN A 286 5.53 -13.18 9.75
CA GLN A 286 4.47 -13.49 10.73
C GLN A 286 3.90 -12.23 11.38
N ALA A 287 4.72 -11.23 11.69
CA ALA A 287 4.27 -9.94 12.24
C ALA A 287 3.41 -9.14 11.25
N ILE A 288 3.60 -9.40 9.95
CA ILE A 288 2.80 -8.82 8.86
C ILE A 288 1.41 -9.49 8.74
N ARG A 289 1.24 -10.67 9.29
CA ARG A 289 -0.04 -11.40 9.28
C ARG A 289 -1.02 -10.82 10.30
#